data_743b994b7b91195ba54019e79e5b0011
#
_entry.id   743b994b7b91195ba54019e79e5b0011
#
_cell.length_a   1.000
_cell.length_b   1.000
_cell.length_c   1.000
_cell.angle_alpha   90.00
_cell.angle_beta   90.00
_cell.angle_gamma   90.00
#
_symmetry.space_group_name_H-M   'P 1'
#
loop_
_entity.id
_entity.type
_entity.pdbx_description
1 polymer ?
#
loop_
_entity_poly.entity_id
_entity_poly.type
_entity_poly.pdbx_seq_one_letter_code
_entity_poly.pdbx_strand_id
1 'polypeptide(L)'
;MKHFVLAAAALFLIHSVDASAEGRARVAGARANAQGGVTAGSAAAGSGPNGGRFARGGAVTTDAEGNAVGGSAAAVQTANGGQAARAGAFQRNADGSGTRTGGFAASGAQGNVASTGSATRNADGSVSGLRQTSASAASGETYNGQTSYDSTSGVSHTGTCTDANGNVVTCPKPQ
;
A
#
# COMPACT_ATOMS: atom_id res chain seq x y z
N MET A 1 15.27 -19.56 0.26
CA MET A 1 14.48 -18.96 1.35
C MET A 1 15.34 -17.91 2.10
N LYS A 2 15.62 -16.73 1.53
CA LYS A 2 16.43 -15.67 2.17
C LYS A 2 16.13 -14.28 1.57
N HIS A 3 14.88 -13.84 1.45
CA HIS A 3 14.59 -12.49 0.90
C HIS A 3 13.34 -11.80 1.46
N PHE A 4 13.05 -11.95 2.77
CA PHE A 4 11.90 -11.28 3.40
C PHE A 4 12.31 -10.33 4.53
N VAL A 5 13.19 -9.36 4.30
CA VAL A 5 13.62 -8.43 5.37
C VAL A 5 13.53 -6.95 4.99
N LEU A 6 12.95 -6.55 3.88
CA LEU A 6 12.98 -5.13 3.46
C LEU A 6 11.68 -4.32 3.64
N ALA A 7 10.62 -4.92 4.14
CA ALA A 7 9.33 -4.21 4.31
C ALA A 7 9.15 -3.49 5.66
N ALA A 8 10.02 -3.72 6.64
CA ALA A 8 9.82 -3.22 8.02
C ALA A 8 10.46 -1.86 8.33
N ALA A 9 11.34 -1.34 7.48
CA ALA A 9 12.13 -0.14 7.82
C ALA A 9 11.43 1.21 7.61
N ALA A 10 10.29 1.25 6.94
CA ALA A 10 9.61 2.51 6.63
C ALA A 10 8.69 3.04 7.74
N LEU A 11 8.35 2.23 8.73
CA LEU A 11 7.40 2.61 9.78
C LEU A 11 8.02 3.37 10.97
N PHE A 12 9.33 3.37 11.12
CA PHE A 12 9.99 3.91 12.32
C PHE A 12 10.35 5.40 12.26
N LEU A 13 10.20 6.09 11.14
CA LEU A 13 10.64 7.49 11.00
C LEU A 13 9.57 8.55 11.33
N ILE A 14 8.38 8.15 11.74
CA ILE A 14 7.29 9.13 11.97
C ILE A 14 7.30 9.71 13.41
N HIS A 15 8.07 9.15 14.32
CA HIS A 15 7.99 9.51 15.75
C HIS A 15 8.90 10.65 16.22
N SER A 16 9.69 11.28 15.36
CA SER A 16 10.67 12.26 15.81
C SER A 16 10.71 13.57 15.01
N VAL A 17 9.61 14.01 14.44
CA VAL A 17 9.54 15.38 13.92
C VAL A 17 8.70 16.20 14.87
N ASP A 18 9.35 16.86 15.82
CA ASP A 18 8.75 17.95 16.59
C ASP A 18 8.28 19.03 15.61
N ALA A 19 6.99 19.14 15.44
CA ALA A 19 6.37 19.96 14.42
C ALA A 19 6.03 21.33 15.00
N SER A 20 6.96 22.23 14.99
CA SER A 20 6.71 23.66 15.20
C SER A 20 7.05 24.50 13.95
N ALA A 21 7.46 23.91 12.84
CA ALA A 21 7.72 24.63 11.61
C ALA A 21 7.04 23.96 10.44
N GLU A 22 6.28 24.72 9.67
CA GLU A 22 5.89 24.34 8.32
C GLU A 22 7.16 24.02 7.51
N GLY A 23 7.24 22.82 6.99
CA GLY A 23 8.42 22.44 6.27
C GLY A 23 8.23 21.16 5.46
N ARG A 24 9.03 21.07 4.41
CA ARG A 24 9.10 19.89 3.58
C ARG A 24 10.56 19.50 3.36
N ALA A 25 10.88 18.25 3.67
CA ALA A 25 12.16 17.64 3.33
C ALA A 25 11.98 16.63 2.20
N ARG A 26 12.96 16.54 1.32
CA ARG A 26 13.02 15.55 0.25
C ARG A 26 14.46 15.10 0.04
N VAL A 27 14.63 13.80 -0.16
CA VAL A 27 15.87 13.18 -0.59
C VAL A 27 15.58 12.21 -1.73
N ALA A 28 16.48 12.14 -2.71
CA ALA A 28 16.43 11.14 -3.77
C ALA A 28 17.86 10.83 -4.22
N GLY A 29 18.10 9.62 -4.67
CA GLY A 29 19.39 9.21 -5.19
C GLY A 29 19.31 7.90 -5.94
N ALA A 30 20.32 7.66 -6.75
CA ALA A 30 20.55 6.40 -7.44
C ALA A 30 22.04 6.08 -7.45
N ARG A 31 22.39 4.79 -7.42
CA ARG A 31 23.77 4.32 -7.48
C ARG A 31 23.81 2.95 -8.15
N ALA A 32 24.91 2.64 -8.79
CA ALA A 32 25.21 1.28 -9.20
C ALA A 32 25.31 0.36 -7.98
N ASN A 33 24.90 -0.87 -8.11
CA ASN A 33 24.94 -1.87 -7.05
C ASN A 33 25.90 -3.02 -7.40
N ALA A 34 26.19 -3.85 -6.40
CA ALA A 34 27.11 -4.98 -6.55
C ALA A 34 26.56 -6.12 -7.44
N GLN A 35 25.27 -6.09 -7.78
CA GLN A 35 24.61 -7.05 -8.67
C GLN A 35 24.62 -6.60 -10.15
N GLY A 36 25.44 -5.59 -10.51
CA GLY A 36 25.56 -5.06 -11.86
C GLY A 36 24.39 -4.22 -12.34
N GLY A 37 23.47 -3.89 -11.47
CA GLY A 37 22.31 -3.05 -11.75
C GLY A 37 22.37 -1.72 -11.02
N VAL A 38 21.20 -1.16 -10.74
CA VAL A 38 21.03 0.14 -10.09
C VAL A 38 20.10 0.01 -8.88
N THR A 39 20.45 0.68 -7.79
CA THR A 39 19.54 0.94 -6.69
C THR A 39 19.19 2.43 -6.69
N ALA A 40 17.89 2.74 -6.76
CA ALA A 40 17.38 4.10 -6.70
C ALA A 40 16.29 4.22 -5.63
N GLY A 41 16.21 5.37 -4.98
CA GLY A 41 15.20 5.61 -3.96
C GLY A 41 14.93 7.08 -3.74
N SER A 42 13.78 7.35 -3.12
CA SER A 42 13.43 8.70 -2.69
C SER A 42 12.57 8.65 -1.43
N ALA A 43 12.69 9.70 -0.62
CA ALA A 43 11.84 9.94 0.52
C ALA A 43 11.44 11.42 0.58
N ALA A 44 10.27 11.70 1.12
CA ALA A 44 9.83 13.05 1.43
C ALA A 44 8.93 13.01 2.66
N ALA A 45 9.06 14.03 3.49
CA ALA A 45 8.20 14.25 4.65
C ALA A 45 7.90 15.74 4.78
N GLY A 46 6.82 16.09 5.43
CA GLY A 46 6.48 17.48 5.67
C GLY A 46 5.27 17.65 6.57
N SER A 47 5.10 18.87 7.03
CA SER A 47 3.94 19.33 7.77
C SER A 47 3.34 20.55 7.10
N GLY A 48 2.03 20.69 7.22
CA GLY A 48 1.28 21.83 6.70
C GLY A 48 0.86 22.80 7.81
N PRO A 49 0.37 24.00 7.45
CA PRO A 49 0.02 25.07 8.36
C PRO A 49 -1.07 24.68 9.40
N ASN A 50 -1.91 23.75 9.04
CA ASN A 50 -2.99 23.26 9.91
C ASN A 50 -2.58 22.03 10.73
N GLY A 51 -1.28 21.74 10.91
CA GLY A 51 -0.79 20.61 11.71
C GLY A 51 -0.89 19.24 11.04
N GLY A 52 -1.35 19.16 9.80
CA GLY A 52 -1.31 17.93 9.02
C GLY A 52 0.13 17.53 8.69
N ARG A 53 0.42 16.23 8.66
CA ARG A 53 1.76 15.68 8.39
C ARG A 53 1.68 14.60 7.33
N PHE A 54 2.75 14.48 6.53
CA PHE A 54 2.89 13.36 5.60
C PHE A 54 4.32 12.83 5.59
N ALA A 55 4.46 11.56 5.27
CA ALA A 55 5.72 10.94 4.89
C ALA A 55 5.49 9.98 3.74
N ARG A 56 6.44 9.90 2.82
CA ARG A 56 6.43 8.93 1.73
C ARG A 56 7.84 8.55 1.33
N GLY A 57 8.01 7.33 0.85
CA GLY A 57 9.30 6.88 0.34
C GLY A 57 9.15 5.62 -0.47
N GLY A 58 10.18 5.31 -1.22
CA GLY A 58 10.27 4.07 -1.98
C GLY A 58 11.66 3.89 -2.53
N ALA A 59 11.95 2.63 -2.86
CA ALA A 59 13.19 2.24 -3.50
C ALA A 59 12.93 1.13 -4.52
N VAL A 60 13.81 1.06 -5.51
CA VAL A 60 13.89 -0.01 -6.49
C VAL A 60 15.34 -0.44 -6.65
N THR A 61 15.56 -1.74 -6.78
CA THR A 61 16.86 -2.32 -7.10
C THR A 61 16.68 -3.21 -8.32
N THR A 62 17.60 -3.09 -9.27
CA THR A 62 17.72 -3.96 -10.43
C THR A 62 19.03 -4.73 -10.35
N ASP A 63 19.14 -5.84 -11.06
CA ASP A 63 20.39 -6.57 -11.31
C ASP A 63 20.80 -6.50 -12.79
N ALA A 64 21.93 -7.14 -13.13
CA ALA A 64 22.44 -7.21 -14.48
C ALA A 64 21.56 -8.06 -15.41
N GLU A 65 20.80 -8.99 -14.87
CA GLU A 65 19.93 -9.91 -15.60
C GLU A 65 18.59 -9.25 -15.98
N GLY A 66 18.30 -8.05 -15.44
CA GLY A 66 17.06 -7.31 -15.69
C GLY A 66 15.93 -7.62 -14.71
N ASN A 67 16.23 -8.35 -13.62
CA ASN A 67 15.27 -8.48 -12.52
C ASN A 67 15.18 -7.15 -11.76
N ALA A 68 14.01 -6.91 -11.17
CA ALA A 68 13.76 -5.74 -10.36
C ALA A 68 12.95 -6.09 -9.12
N VAL A 69 13.31 -5.49 -8.01
CA VAL A 69 12.55 -5.54 -6.76
C VAL A 69 12.42 -4.12 -6.22
N GLY A 70 11.25 -3.80 -5.71
CA GLY A 70 11.02 -2.47 -5.17
C GLY A 70 9.81 -2.39 -4.28
N GLY A 71 9.70 -1.26 -3.61
CA GLY A 71 8.56 -0.98 -2.75
C GLY A 71 8.43 0.50 -2.47
N SER A 72 7.25 0.88 -2.03
CA SER A 72 6.96 2.24 -1.60
C SER A 72 5.96 2.24 -0.45
N ALA A 73 6.05 3.25 0.40
CA ALA A 73 5.08 3.51 1.45
C ALA A 73 4.78 5.01 1.51
N ALA A 74 3.59 5.33 1.97
CA ALA A 74 3.20 6.70 2.30
C ALA A 74 2.23 6.68 3.47
N ALA A 75 2.33 7.70 4.30
CA ALA A 75 1.40 7.94 5.40
C ALA A 75 1.05 9.42 5.47
N VAL A 76 -0.15 9.72 5.92
CA VAL A 76 -0.64 11.06 6.19
C VAL A 76 -1.42 11.07 7.49
N GLN A 77 -1.28 12.14 8.23
CA GLN A 77 -2.09 12.47 9.39
C GLN A 77 -2.67 13.87 9.18
N THR A 78 -3.97 14.01 9.36
CA THR A 78 -4.64 15.32 9.31
C THR A 78 -4.63 16.00 10.68
N ALA A 79 -4.82 17.31 10.71
CA ALA A 79 -4.95 18.09 11.94
C ALA A 79 -6.08 17.58 12.87
N ASN A 80 -7.14 17.03 12.27
CA ASN A 80 -8.33 16.53 12.97
C ASN A 80 -8.19 15.05 13.39
N GLY A 81 -6.96 14.49 13.43
CA GLY A 81 -6.68 13.14 13.88
C GLY A 81 -6.95 12.04 12.85
N GLY A 82 -7.46 12.36 11.66
CA GLY A 82 -7.58 11.38 10.57
C GLY A 82 -6.21 10.89 10.12
N GLN A 83 -6.09 9.61 9.82
CA GLN A 83 -4.85 8.98 9.39
C GLN A 83 -5.10 8.12 8.17
N ALA A 84 -4.13 8.08 7.26
CA ALA A 84 -4.11 7.11 6.19
C ALA A 84 -2.68 6.67 5.89
N ALA A 85 -2.52 5.39 5.54
CA ALA A 85 -1.25 4.83 5.12
C ALA A 85 -1.47 3.87 3.95
N ARG A 86 -0.48 3.78 3.09
CA ARG A 86 -0.41 2.77 2.02
C ARG A 86 1.01 2.25 1.90
N ALA A 87 1.13 0.99 1.53
CA ALA A 87 2.42 0.38 1.19
C ALA A 87 2.23 -0.62 0.06
N GLY A 88 3.29 -0.86 -0.68
CA GLY A 88 3.31 -1.87 -1.71
C GLY A 88 4.73 -2.26 -2.06
N ALA A 89 4.88 -3.49 -2.52
CA ALA A 89 6.13 -4.04 -3.00
C ALA A 89 5.88 -4.81 -4.31
N PHE A 90 6.91 -4.92 -5.12
CA PHE A 90 6.88 -5.71 -6.34
C PHE A 90 8.22 -6.44 -6.54
N GLN A 91 8.12 -7.55 -7.22
CA GLN A 91 9.25 -8.25 -7.82
C GLN A 91 8.91 -8.49 -9.28
N ARG A 92 9.83 -8.22 -10.17
CA ARG A 92 9.76 -8.52 -11.60
C ARG A 92 11.01 -9.30 -11.98
N ASN A 93 10.81 -10.41 -12.68
CA ASN A 93 11.89 -11.22 -13.23
C ASN A 93 12.14 -10.84 -14.70
N ALA A 94 13.34 -11.14 -15.19
CA ALA A 94 13.75 -10.87 -16.57
C ALA A 94 12.86 -11.57 -17.62
N ASP A 95 12.27 -12.71 -17.28
CA ASP A 95 11.31 -13.45 -18.12
C ASP A 95 9.92 -12.78 -18.21
N GLY A 96 9.73 -11.64 -17.57
CA GLY A 96 8.47 -10.90 -17.55
C GLY A 96 7.48 -11.36 -16.48
N SER A 97 7.78 -12.45 -15.76
CA SER A 97 6.99 -12.84 -14.58
C SER A 97 7.23 -11.90 -13.41
N GLY A 98 6.35 -11.95 -12.43
CA GLY A 98 6.53 -11.13 -11.25
C GLY A 98 5.34 -11.14 -10.31
N THR A 99 5.54 -10.54 -9.16
CA THR A 99 4.51 -10.38 -8.14
C THR A 99 4.41 -8.94 -7.68
N ARG A 100 3.22 -8.54 -7.28
CA ARG A 100 2.97 -7.26 -6.62
C ARG A 100 2.07 -7.49 -5.42
N THR A 101 2.42 -6.87 -4.31
CA THR A 101 1.59 -6.83 -3.11
C THR A 101 1.39 -5.39 -2.69
N GLY A 102 0.30 -5.10 -2.02
CA GLY A 102 0.08 -3.76 -1.51
C GLY A 102 -1.20 -3.66 -0.72
N GLY A 103 -1.31 -2.55 0.00
CA GLY A 103 -2.50 -2.26 0.78
C GLY A 103 -2.53 -0.81 1.21
N PHE A 104 -3.67 -0.44 1.73
CA PHE A 104 -3.88 0.83 2.40
C PHE A 104 -4.77 0.64 3.63
N ALA A 105 -4.64 1.55 4.57
CA ALA A 105 -5.56 1.70 5.68
C ALA A 105 -5.81 3.20 5.90
N ALA A 106 -7.03 3.53 6.29
CA ALA A 106 -7.38 4.88 6.71
C ALA A 106 -8.34 4.80 7.90
N SER A 107 -8.23 5.77 8.79
CA SER A 107 -9.10 5.93 9.95
C SER A 107 -9.38 7.40 10.23
N GLY A 108 -10.53 7.68 10.78
CA GLY A 108 -10.98 9.03 11.12
C GLY A 108 -12.33 9.03 11.84
N ALA A 109 -12.89 10.20 12.02
CA ALA A 109 -14.16 10.36 12.75
C ALA A 109 -15.34 9.59 12.11
N GLN A 110 -15.28 9.28 10.82
CA GLN A 110 -16.35 8.57 10.10
C GLN A 110 -16.21 7.04 10.15
N GLY A 111 -15.09 6.53 10.65
CA GLY A 111 -14.81 5.11 10.70
C GLY A 111 -13.41 4.76 10.19
N ASN A 112 -13.25 3.52 9.76
CA ASN A 112 -11.98 3.03 9.23
C ASN A 112 -12.20 2.15 7.99
N VAL A 113 -11.16 2.05 7.17
CA VAL A 113 -11.09 1.15 6.03
C VAL A 113 -9.68 0.61 5.89
N ALA A 114 -9.58 -0.66 5.56
CA ALA A 114 -8.32 -1.29 5.20
C ALA A 114 -8.52 -2.17 3.96
N SER A 115 -7.50 -2.23 3.12
CA SER A 115 -7.50 -3.11 1.95
C SER A 115 -6.11 -3.63 1.71
N THR A 116 -5.99 -4.92 1.42
CA THR A 116 -4.75 -5.57 1.01
C THR A 116 -4.99 -6.35 -0.28
N GLY A 117 -3.95 -6.51 -1.07
CA GLY A 117 -4.07 -7.28 -2.30
C GLY A 117 -2.72 -7.73 -2.81
N SER A 118 -2.77 -8.73 -3.67
CA SER A 118 -1.63 -9.25 -4.41
C SER A 118 -2.03 -9.53 -5.86
N ALA A 119 -1.06 -9.48 -6.74
CA ALA A 119 -1.19 -9.91 -8.12
C ALA A 119 0.09 -10.64 -8.54
N THR A 120 -0.07 -11.66 -9.35
CA THR A 120 1.00 -12.45 -9.94
C THR A 120 0.85 -12.44 -11.45
N ARG A 121 1.91 -12.17 -12.15
CA ARG A 121 2.05 -12.40 -13.59
C ARG A 121 3.00 -13.55 -13.82
N ASN A 122 2.59 -14.52 -14.57
CA ASN A 122 3.43 -15.65 -14.98
C ASN A 122 4.24 -15.30 -16.25
N ALA A 123 5.26 -16.08 -16.55
CA ALA A 123 6.10 -15.90 -17.73
C ALA A 123 5.31 -16.05 -19.05
N ASP A 124 4.23 -16.84 -19.06
CA ASP A 124 3.31 -16.99 -20.18
C ASP A 124 2.38 -15.80 -20.41
N GLY A 125 2.46 -14.79 -19.53
CA GLY A 125 1.65 -13.57 -19.56
C GLY A 125 0.33 -13.67 -18.82
N SER A 126 -0.07 -14.83 -18.33
CA SER A 126 -1.27 -14.98 -17.51
C SER A 126 -1.14 -14.18 -16.20
N VAL A 127 -2.26 -13.65 -15.74
CA VAL A 127 -2.30 -12.79 -14.54
C VAL A 127 -3.40 -13.27 -13.62
N SER A 128 -3.07 -13.35 -12.33
CA SER A 128 -4.05 -13.57 -11.27
C SER A 128 -3.86 -12.55 -10.15
N GLY A 129 -4.90 -12.30 -9.38
CA GLY A 129 -4.85 -11.34 -8.30
C GLY A 129 -5.97 -11.54 -7.29
N LEU A 130 -5.72 -11.05 -6.09
CA LEU A 130 -6.68 -11.08 -4.99
C LEU A 130 -6.64 -9.74 -4.26
N ARG A 131 -7.80 -9.22 -3.90
CA ARG A 131 -7.94 -8.05 -3.04
C ARG A 131 -8.96 -8.33 -1.95
N GLN A 132 -8.61 -8.02 -0.72
CA GLN A 132 -9.52 -8.03 0.42
C GLN A 132 -9.69 -6.61 0.94
N THR A 133 -10.91 -6.25 1.31
CA THR A 133 -11.24 -4.93 1.84
C THR A 133 -12.14 -5.11 3.04
N SER A 134 -11.83 -4.42 4.12
CA SER A 134 -12.68 -4.28 5.28
C SER A 134 -12.93 -2.80 5.58
N ALA A 135 -14.13 -2.48 5.98
CA ALA A 135 -14.48 -1.13 6.43
C ALA A 135 -15.44 -1.21 7.61
N SER A 136 -15.36 -0.23 8.49
CA SER A 136 -16.37 -0.02 9.53
C SER A 136 -16.68 1.46 9.64
N ALA A 137 -17.95 1.80 9.69
CA ALA A 137 -18.42 3.13 9.96
C ALA A 137 -18.41 3.44 11.46
N ALA A 138 -18.35 4.70 11.83
CA ALA A 138 -18.47 5.14 13.24
C ALA A 138 -19.84 4.80 13.83
N SER A 139 -20.86 4.66 13.00
CA SER A 139 -22.21 4.22 13.34
C SER A 139 -22.33 2.71 13.63
N GLY A 140 -21.27 1.92 13.37
CA GLY A 140 -21.18 0.51 13.69
C GLY A 140 -21.40 -0.45 12.52
N GLU A 141 -21.80 0.05 11.34
CA GLU A 141 -21.92 -0.80 10.15
C GLU A 141 -20.55 -1.27 9.68
N THR A 142 -20.50 -2.48 9.12
CA THR A 142 -19.27 -3.03 8.57
C THR A 142 -19.44 -3.54 7.14
N TYR A 143 -18.34 -3.57 6.41
CA TYR A 143 -18.21 -4.21 5.12
C TYR A 143 -16.95 -5.07 5.09
N ASN A 144 -17.08 -6.29 4.58
CA ASN A 144 -15.96 -7.17 4.25
C ASN A 144 -16.15 -7.69 2.83
N GLY A 145 -15.19 -7.44 1.97
CA GLY A 145 -15.26 -7.82 0.57
C GLY A 145 -13.97 -8.44 0.06
N GLN A 146 -14.11 -9.31 -0.92
CA GLN A 146 -13.03 -9.93 -1.65
C GLN A 146 -13.27 -9.79 -3.15
N THR A 147 -12.26 -9.38 -3.87
CA THR A 147 -12.24 -9.38 -5.33
C THR A 147 -11.08 -10.24 -5.79
N SER A 148 -11.34 -11.21 -6.64
CA SER A 148 -10.35 -11.99 -7.35
C SER A 148 -10.36 -11.63 -8.83
N TYR A 149 -9.23 -11.73 -9.47
CA TYR A 149 -9.05 -11.61 -10.91
C TYR A 149 -8.19 -12.75 -11.41
N ASP A 150 -8.57 -13.31 -12.52
CA ASP A 150 -7.79 -14.28 -13.28
C ASP A 150 -7.99 -14.00 -14.77
N SER A 151 -6.88 -14.02 -15.53
CA SER A 151 -6.92 -13.68 -16.97
C SER A 151 -7.77 -14.63 -17.82
N THR A 152 -8.08 -15.81 -17.30
CA THR A 152 -8.93 -16.82 -17.97
C THR A 152 -10.40 -16.70 -17.56
N SER A 153 -10.65 -16.58 -16.25
CA SER A 153 -12.00 -16.59 -15.66
C SER A 153 -12.57 -15.18 -15.38
N GLY A 154 -11.75 -14.13 -15.54
CA GLY A 154 -12.17 -12.74 -15.34
C GLY A 154 -12.19 -12.29 -13.89
N VAL A 155 -13.12 -11.42 -13.56
CA VAL A 155 -13.27 -10.82 -12.23
C VAL A 155 -14.42 -11.49 -11.48
N SER A 156 -14.17 -11.83 -10.22
CA SER A 156 -15.20 -12.25 -9.25
C SER A 156 -15.15 -11.34 -8.03
N HIS A 157 -16.31 -11.00 -7.50
CA HIS A 157 -16.43 -10.18 -6.29
C HIS A 157 -17.47 -10.77 -5.35
N THR A 158 -17.11 -10.85 -4.07
CA THR A 158 -18.01 -11.20 -2.97
C THR A 158 -17.90 -10.16 -1.87
N GLY A 159 -19.01 -9.87 -1.21
CA GLY A 159 -19.02 -8.91 -0.12
C GLY A 159 -20.15 -9.17 0.86
N THR A 160 -19.89 -8.88 2.12
CA THR A 160 -20.86 -8.97 3.23
C THR A 160 -20.89 -7.63 3.95
N CYS A 161 -22.11 -7.14 4.19
CA CYS A 161 -22.36 -5.96 4.98
C CYS A 161 -23.13 -6.34 6.25
N THR A 162 -22.81 -5.68 7.36
CA THR A 162 -23.61 -5.81 8.59
C THR A 162 -24.10 -4.44 9.04
N ASP A 163 -25.25 -4.42 9.69
CA ASP A 163 -25.72 -3.25 10.41
C ASP A 163 -24.97 -3.06 11.76
N ALA A 164 -25.30 -2.00 12.48
CA ALA A 164 -24.71 -1.68 13.77
C ALA A 164 -25.01 -2.73 14.88
N ASN A 165 -25.99 -3.60 14.68
CA ASN A 165 -26.32 -4.70 15.59
C ASN A 165 -25.63 -6.01 15.20
N GLY A 166 -24.86 -6.01 14.12
CA GLY A 166 -24.16 -7.19 13.61
C GLY A 166 -25.00 -8.09 12.69
N ASN A 167 -26.21 -7.68 12.31
CA ASN A 167 -27.04 -8.44 11.38
C ASN A 167 -26.55 -8.26 9.95
N VAL A 168 -26.50 -9.34 9.18
CA VAL A 168 -26.17 -9.28 7.76
C VAL A 168 -27.27 -8.56 7.00
N VAL A 169 -26.88 -7.56 6.22
CA VAL A 169 -27.78 -6.74 5.40
C VAL A 169 -27.31 -6.70 3.95
N THR A 170 -28.19 -6.28 3.06
CA THR A 170 -27.82 -6.06 1.64
C THR A 170 -26.82 -4.90 1.53
N CYS A 171 -25.67 -5.14 0.91
CA CYS A 171 -24.70 -4.06 0.66
C CYS A 171 -25.28 -2.99 -0.26
N PRO A 172 -25.10 -1.70 0.06
CA PRO A 172 -25.44 -0.61 -0.86
C PRO A 172 -24.74 -0.78 -2.19
N LYS A 173 -25.45 -0.56 -3.30
CA LYS A 173 -24.81 -0.54 -4.62
C LYS A 173 -23.93 0.71 -4.72
N PRO A 174 -22.73 0.62 -5.31
CA PRO A 174 -21.96 1.80 -5.66
C PRO A 174 -22.80 2.71 -6.56
N GLN A 175 -22.85 3.98 -6.23
CA GLN A 175 -23.45 5.03 -7.06
C GLN A 175 -22.47 5.50 -8.11
#